data_c9b9550325ff13d6f9429f32058c4192
#
_entry.id   c9b9550325ff13d6f9429f32058c4192
#
_cell.length_a   1.000
_cell.length_b   1.000
_cell.length_c   1.000
_cell.angle_alpha   90.00
_cell.angle_beta   90.00
_cell.angle_gamma   90.00
#
_symmetry.space_group_name_H-M   'P 1'
#
loop_
_entity.id
_entity.type
_entity.pdbx_description
1 polymer ?
#
loop_
_entity_poly.entity_id
_entity_poly.type
_entity_poly.pdbx_seq_one_letter_code
_entity_poly.pdbx_strand_id
1 'polypeptide(L)' 'MRFDIFGRYEIEVARDGSTWKAFSVGEGKRVPLDDVVIPANAKEEELQTYLDDLFHELATPGRTIRRVG' A
#
# COMPACT_ATOMS: atom_id res chain seq x y z
N MET A 1 -8.20 0.82 -3.56
CA MET A 1 -7.62 -0.53 -3.44
C MET A 1 -7.03 -0.70 -2.06
N ARG A 2 -7.24 -1.84 -1.47
CA ARG A 2 -6.74 -2.14 -0.12
C ARG A 2 -5.76 -3.30 -0.19
N PHE A 3 -4.65 -3.17 0.54
CA PHE A 3 -3.61 -4.19 0.58
C PHE A 3 -3.31 -4.59 2.01
N ASP A 4 -3.11 -5.89 2.21
CA ASP A 4 -2.64 -6.43 3.48
C ASP A 4 -1.12 -6.45 3.44
N ILE A 5 -0.48 -5.79 4.40
CA ILE A 5 0.97 -5.63 4.44
C ILE A 5 1.56 -6.67 5.38
N PHE A 6 1.97 -7.80 4.81
CA PHE A 6 2.62 -8.92 5.51
C PHE A 6 1.84 -9.43 6.72
N GLY A 7 0.51 -9.27 6.69
CA GLY A 7 -0.33 -9.69 7.81
C GLY A 7 -0.24 -8.80 9.04
N ARG A 8 0.43 -7.66 8.95
CA ARG A 8 0.62 -6.74 10.07
C ARG A 8 -0.45 -5.66 10.13
N TYR A 9 -0.78 -5.07 9.00
CA TYR A 9 -1.77 -4.02 8.91
C TYR A 9 -2.21 -3.86 7.47
N GLU A 10 -3.21 -3.02 7.24
CA GLU A 10 -3.72 -2.75 5.90
C GLU A 10 -3.49 -1.30 5.52
N ILE A 11 -3.28 -1.08 4.23
CA ILE A 11 -3.25 0.27 3.67
C ILE A 11 -4.23 0.35 2.52
N GLU A 12 -4.70 1.56 2.26
CA GLU A 12 -5.54 1.84 1.11
C GLU A 12 -4.79 2.73 0.15
N VAL A 13 -4.83 2.38 -1.14
CA VAL A 13 -4.22 3.19 -2.20
C VAL A 13 -5.32 3.64 -3.13
N ALA A 14 -5.35 4.93 -3.44
CA ALA A 14 -6.36 5.52 -4.29
C ALA A 14 -5.75 6.53 -5.25
N ARG A 15 -6.38 6.70 -6.40
CA ARG A 15 -6.03 7.79 -7.31
C ARG A 15 -6.55 9.11 -6.77
N ASP A 16 -5.71 10.12 -6.83
CA ASP A 16 -6.08 11.48 -6.49
C ASP A 16 -5.59 12.36 -7.65
N GLY A 17 -6.47 12.63 -8.59
CA GLY A 17 -6.10 13.30 -9.83
C GLY A 17 -5.13 12.45 -10.63
N SER A 18 -3.93 12.96 -10.89
CA SER A 18 -2.91 12.26 -11.65
C SER A 18 -1.92 11.49 -10.77
N THR A 19 -2.14 11.47 -9.45
CA THR A 19 -1.20 10.84 -8.52
C THR A 19 -1.86 9.71 -7.74
N TRP A 20 -1.03 8.88 -7.12
CA TRP A 20 -1.49 7.86 -6.17
C TRP A 20 -1.31 8.39 -4.75
N LYS A 21 -2.28 8.07 -3.89
CA LYS A 21 -2.22 8.39 -2.46
C LYS A 21 -2.37 7.10 -1.67
N ALA A 22 -1.61 6.99 -0.58
CA ALA A 22 -1.68 5.85 0.32
C ALA A 22 -2.11 6.31 1.72
N PHE A 23 -2.90 5.46 2.38
CA PHE A 23 -3.43 5.75 3.72
C PHE A 23 -3.30 4.48 4.56
N SER A 24 -2.95 4.64 5.83
CA SER A 24 -3.09 3.53 6.77
C SER A 24 -4.57 3.43 7.18
N VAL A 25 -5.06 2.20 7.31
CA VAL A 25 -6.47 1.94 7.64
C VAL A 25 -6.54 1.18 8.95
N GLY A 26 -7.32 1.68 9.89
CA GLY A 26 -7.54 1.00 11.16
C GLY A 26 -8.49 1.80 12.04
N GLU A 27 -9.24 1.10 12.87
CA GLU A 27 -10.14 1.69 13.86
C GLU A 27 -11.09 2.75 13.28
N GLY A 28 -11.54 2.53 12.03
CA GLY A 28 -12.45 3.45 11.37
C GLY A 28 -11.81 4.74 10.88
N LYS A 29 -10.48 4.82 10.90
CA LYS A 29 -9.76 6.03 10.47
C LYS A 29 -8.84 5.74 9.30
N ARG A 30 -8.63 6.76 8.48
CA ARG A 30 -7.64 6.75 7.41
C ARG A 30 -6.62 7.83 7.71
N VAL A 31 -5.35 7.45 7.78
CA VAL A 31 -4.26 8.40 8.05
C VAL A 31 -3.36 8.44 6.82
N PRO A 32 -3.15 9.62 6.21
CA PRO A 32 -2.27 9.72 5.06
C PRO A 32 -0.85 9.26 5.35
N LEU A 33 -0.26 8.52 4.42
CA LEU A 33 1.12 8.05 4.50
C LEU A 33 1.95 8.86 3.53
N ASP A 34 2.41 10.04 3.97
CA ASP A 34 3.10 10.98 3.10
C ASP A 34 4.47 10.49 2.64
N ASP A 35 5.06 9.56 3.37
CA ASP A 35 6.36 8.97 3.02
C ASP A 35 6.24 7.81 2.02
N VAL A 36 5.04 7.39 1.70
CA VAL A 36 4.80 6.37 0.67
C VAL A 36 4.59 7.08 -0.66
N VAL A 37 5.60 7.01 -1.52
CA VAL A 37 5.56 7.67 -2.82
C VAL A 37 5.46 6.62 -3.92
N ILE A 38 4.38 6.70 -4.68
CA ILE A 38 4.15 5.81 -5.82
C ILE A 38 4.17 6.67 -7.08
N PRO A 39 4.97 6.29 -8.09
CA PRO A 39 5.02 7.09 -9.33
C PRO A 39 3.64 7.27 -9.97
N ALA A 40 3.37 8.45 -10.47
CA ALA A 40 2.08 8.77 -11.08
C ALA A 40 1.75 7.84 -12.26
N ASN A 41 2.79 7.39 -12.99
CA ASN A 41 2.61 6.50 -14.13
C ASN A 41 2.57 5.03 -13.76
N ALA A 42 2.65 4.69 -12.48
CA ALA A 42 2.52 3.29 -12.05
C ALA A 42 1.12 2.79 -12.36
N LYS A 43 1.05 1.56 -12.82
CA LYS A 43 -0.22 0.93 -13.13
C LYS A 43 -0.75 0.19 -11.90
N GLU A 44 -2.06 -0.01 -11.85
CA GLU A 44 -2.70 -0.70 -10.75
C GLU A 44 -2.07 -2.06 -10.47
N GLU A 45 -1.74 -2.81 -11.50
CA GLU A 45 -1.13 -4.13 -11.38
C GLU A 45 0.31 -4.09 -10.87
N GLU A 46 0.96 -2.91 -10.89
CA GLU A 46 2.31 -2.73 -10.39
C GLU A 46 2.36 -2.31 -8.93
N LEU A 47 1.23 -1.92 -8.36
CA LEU A 47 1.20 -1.38 -7.00
C LEU A 47 1.72 -2.36 -5.96
N GLN A 48 1.38 -3.63 -6.09
CA GLN A 48 1.84 -4.64 -5.15
C GLN A 48 3.37 -4.72 -5.13
N THR A 49 4.01 -4.62 -6.28
CA THR A 49 5.47 -4.64 -6.38
C THR A 49 6.08 -3.41 -5.72
N TYR A 50 5.51 -2.23 -5.97
CA TYR A 50 6.00 -1.01 -5.33
C TYR A 50 5.87 -1.07 -3.82
N LEU A 51 4.74 -1.58 -3.33
CA LEU A 51 4.52 -1.69 -1.89
C LEU A 51 5.46 -2.70 -1.27
N ASP A 52 5.75 -3.80 -1.95
CA ASP A 52 6.69 -4.80 -1.48
C ASP A 52 8.08 -4.18 -1.30
N ASP A 53 8.52 -3.37 -2.26
CA ASP A 53 9.79 -2.67 -2.16
C ASP A 53 9.82 -1.67 -1.01
N LEU A 54 8.75 -0.90 -0.85
CA LEU A 54 8.68 0.14 0.18
C LEU A 54 8.62 -0.44 1.59
N PHE A 55 7.95 -1.58 1.75
CA PHE A 55 7.76 -2.19 3.07
C PHE A 55 8.64 -3.43 3.28
N HIS A 56 9.67 -3.58 2.46
CA HIS A 56 10.52 -4.77 2.48
C HIS A 56 11.13 -5.06 3.86
N GLU A 57 11.44 -4.02 4.62
CA GLU A 57 12.02 -4.17 5.96
C GLU A 57 11.07 -4.85 6.94
N LEU A 58 9.78 -4.86 6.64
CA LEU A 58 8.77 -5.51 7.47
C LEU A 58 8.48 -6.94 7.01
N ALA A 59 9.16 -7.40 5.96
CA ALA A 59 8.92 -8.73 5.40
C ALA A 59 9.23 -9.80 6.43
N THR A 60 8.37 -10.81 6.48
CA THR A 60 8.51 -11.95 7.39
C THR A 60 8.42 -13.22 6.55
N PRO A 61 9.22 -14.25 6.83
CA PRO A 61 9.13 -15.51 6.09
C PRO A 61 7.70 -16.07 6.07
N GLY A 62 7.25 -16.46 4.89
CA GLY A 62 5.91 -17.00 4.72
C GLY A 62 4.80 -15.96 4.63
N ARG A 63 5.14 -14.67 4.70
CA ARG A 63 4.18 -13.58 4.57
C ARG A 63 4.43 -12.79 3.31
N THR A 64 3.37 -12.28 2.70
CA THR A 64 3.47 -11.45 1.49
C THR A 64 2.50 -10.30 1.59
N ILE A 65 2.64 -9.32 0.69
CA ILE A 65 1.65 -8.27 0.52
C ILE A 65 0.57 -8.83 -0.40
N ARG A 66 -0.69 -8.66 -0.02
CA ARG A 66 -1.84 -9.15 -0.80
C ARG A 66 -2.86 -8.05 -1.00
N ARG A 67 -3.46 -8.04 -2.18
CA ARG A 67 -4.60 -7.16 -2.43
C ARG A 67 -5.85 -7.80 -1.83
N VAL A 68 -6.54 -7.07 -0.97
CA VAL A 68 -7.73 -7.58 -0.25
C VAL A 68 -8.99 -6.76 -0.54
N GLY A 69 -8.90 -5.75 -1.35
CA GLY A 69 -10.08 -4.97 -1.69
C GLY A 69 -9.88 -3.92 -2.74
#